data_aa70378e798361eda6c564433403cdc1
#
_entry.id   aa70378e798361eda6c564433403cdc1
#
_cell.length_a   1.000
_cell.length_b   1.000
_cell.length_c   1.000
_cell.angle_alpha   90.00
_cell.angle_beta   90.00
_cell.angle_gamma   90.00
#
_symmetry.space_group_name_H-M   'P 1'
#
loop_
_entity.id
_entity.type
_entity.pdbx_description
1 polymer ?
#
loop_
_entity_poly.entity_id
_entity_poly.type
_entity_poly.pdbx_seq_one_letter_code
_entity_poly.pdbx_strand_id
1 'polypeptide(L)'
;ERLLREARNSVNADAGSIYIRQGDSLVFSHVQNDTQQSKLPPGSKLIYTTFKVAINTRSISGYVASTGEILNIPDVYSIPPEAPFGFDATYDKLTNYRTRSMLTVPLQNNRGDILGVLQMINAKDDSGDVIPFDRDDEPFVLHFSNTASLVLQRAQMTRTLLLRMISMAELRDPKETGAHVNRVASYSVEIYEKWAGSMRIPQAEIDKKRDILRMAAMLHDVGKVAISDLILKKPARFTVDEYEIMKSHTYLGAKLFNDPQSEFDDIAAQVALTHHENWDGTGYPGHVDVLTGVPLEKDASGRALPRKGDEISIYGRIVAVADVYDALSSKRVYKGAWEEKDVLNEIRNSSGKKFDPDIVDSFFERLDVIKSIAHRYPDQD
;
A
#
# COMPACT_ATOMS: atom_id res chain seq x y z
N GLU A 1 -11.51 -10.80 1.63
CA GLU A 1 -11.89 -12.06 0.96
C GLU A 1 -12.75 -12.95 1.88
N ARG A 2 -12.28 -13.28 3.10
CA ARG A 2 -13.00 -14.18 4.01
C ARG A 2 -14.39 -13.66 4.37
N LEU A 3 -14.51 -12.38 4.71
CA LEU A 3 -15.79 -11.75 5.07
C LEU A 3 -16.81 -11.82 3.92
N LEU A 4 -16.37 -11.57 2.68
CA LEU A 4 -17.24 -11.69 1.50
C LEU A 4 -17.73 -13.13 1.32
N ARG A 5 -16.85 -14.12 1.50
CA ARG A 5 -17.21 -15.53 1.41
C ARG A 5 -18.23 -15.94 2.48
N GLU A 6 -18.02 -15.54 3.72
CA GLU A 6 -18.96 -15.83 4.81
C GLU A 6 -20.34 -15.17 4.58
N ALA A 7 -20.33 -13.91 4.10
CA ALA A 7 -21.55 -13.20 3.73
C ALA A 7 -22.32 -13.91 2.60
N ARG A 8 -21.61 -14.36 1.55
CA ARG A 8 -22.21 -15.14 0.45
C ARG A 8 -22.80 -16.46 0.95
N ASN A 9 -22.04 -17.19 1.76
CA ASN A 9 -22.47 -18.48 2.29
C ASN A 9 -23.71 -18.35 3.20
N SER A 10 -23.85 -17.27 3.96
CA SER A 10 -25.01 -17.05 4.86
C SER A 10 -26.33 -16.89 4.12
N VAL A 11 -26.31 -16.48 2.85
CA VAL A 11 -27.47 -16.27 2.00
C VAL A 11 -27.41 -17.08 0.71
N ASN A 12 -26.58 -18.12 0.69
CA ASN A 12 -26.36 -19.04 -0.43
C ASN A 12 -26.18 -18.33 -1.79
N ALA A 13 -25.45 -17.21 -1.82
CA ALA A 13 -25.19 -16.43 -3.03
C ALA A 13 -24.05 -17.01 -3.86
N ASP A 14 -24.28 -17.23 -5.19
CA ASP A 14 -23.29 -17.73 -6.13
C ASP A 14 -22.10 -16.78 -6.32
N ALA A 15 -22.36 -15.46 -6.28
CA ALA A 15 -21.32 -14.45 -6.43
C ALA A 15 -21.54 -13.29 -5.45
N GLY A 16 -20.47 -12.51 -5.26
CA GLY A 16 -20.53 -11.29 -4.46
C GLY A 16 -19.36 -10.38 -4.74
N SER A 17 -19.56 -9.09 -4.47
CA SER A 17 -18.57 -8.04 -4.72
C SER A 17 -18.56 -7.01 -3.60
N ILE A 18 -17.36 -6.56 -3.27
CA ILE A 18 -17.15 -5.39 -2.40
C ILE A 18 -16.57 -4.27 -3.26
N TYR A 19 -17.24 -3.14 -3.26
CA TYR A 19 -16.77 -1.90 -3.84
C TYR A 19 -16.34 -0.93 -2.75
N ILE A 20 -15.24 -0.22 -2.96
CA ILE A 20 -14.77 0.83 -2.07
C ILE A 20 -14.93 2.19 -2.77
N ARG A 21 -15.46 3.16 -2.05
CA ARG A 21 -15.59 4.53 -2.55
C ARG A 21 -14.23 5.22 -2.66
N GLN A 22 -13.95 5.77 -3.83
CA GLN A 22 -12.79 6.64 -4.10
C GLN A 22 -13.28 7.91 -4.78
N GLY A 23 -13.48 8.98 -4.00
CA GLY A 23 -14.09 10.21 -4.47
C GLY A 23 -15.52 9.97 -4.95
N ASP A 24 -15.79 10.29 -6.22
CA ASP A 24 -17.11 10.14 -6.86
C ASP A 24 -17.28 8.82 -7.62
N SER A 25 -16.44 7.85 -7.32
CA SER A 25 -16.49 6.53 -7.97
C SER A 25 -16.38 5.40 -6.96
N LEU A 26 -16.95 4.26 -7.32
CA LEU A 26 -16.75 2.96 -6.67
C LEU A 26 -15.70 2.18 -7.44
N VAL A 27 -14.76 1.59 -6.74
CA VAL A 27 -13.72 0.72 -7.29
C VAL A 27 -13.90 -0.68 -6.74
N PHE A 28 -13.80 -1.70 -7.58
CA PHE A 28 -13.80 -3.09 -7.14
C PHE A 28 -12.63 -3.35 -6.19
N SER A 29 -12.93 -3.87 -5.01
CA SER A 29 -11.92 -4.29 -4.05
C SER A 29 -11.80 -5.80 -4.02
N HIS A 30 -12.91 -6.51 -3.90
CA HIS A 30 -12.97 -7.97 -3.84
C HIS A 30 -14.18 -8.46 -4.62
N VAL A 31 -13.98 -9.53 -5.39
CA VAL A 31 -15.04 -10.22 -6.13
C VAL A 31 -14.86 -11.72 -5.97
N GLN A 32 -15.95 -12.43 -5.83
CA GLN A 32 -16.01 -13.89 -5.80
C GLN A 32 -17.18 -14.36 -6.66
N ASN A 33 -17.00 -15.45 -7.40
CA ASN A 33 -18.03 -16.05 -8.23
C ASN A 33 -17.72 -17.53 -8.39
N ASP A 34 -18.50 -18.40 -7.74
CA ASP A 34 -18.22 -19.84 -7.70
C ASP A 34 -18.47 -20.50 -9.06
N THR A 35 -19.52 -20.08 -9.77
CA THR A 35 -19.81 -20.57 -11.12
C THR A 35 -18.69 -20.25 -12.11
N GLN A 36 -18.09 -19.05 -12.02
CA GLN A 36 -16.96 -18.69 -12.89
C GLN A 36 -15.66 -19.33 -12.42
N GLN A 37 -15.43 -19.42 -11.12
CA GLN A 37 -14.26 -20.04 -10.55
C GLN A 37 -14.17 -21.53 -10.91
N SER A 38 -15.31 -22.24 -10.93
CA SER A 38 -15.36 -23.66 -11.29
C SER A 38 -15.00 -23.96 -12.75
N LYS A 39 -15.05 -22.96 -13.65
CA LYS A 39 -14.64 -23.07 -15.05
C LYS A 39 -13.14 -22.92 -15.26
N LEU A 40 -12.40 -22.47 -14.25
CA LEU A 40 -10.96 -22.25 -14.35
C LEU A 40 -10.17 -23.51 -13.97
N PRO A 41 -8.95 -23.70 -14.52
CA PRO A 41 -8.06 -24.76 -14.11
C PRO A 41 -7.79 -24.71 -12.59
N PRO A 42 -7.58 -25.85 -11.92
CA PRO A 42 -7.24 -25.89 -10.50
C PRO A 42 -6.05 -24.98 -10.17
N GLY A 43 -6.20 -24.13 -9.12
CA GLY A 43 -5.17 -23.17 -8.70
C GLY A 43 -5.19 -21.82 -9.43
N SER A 44 -5.98 -21.66 -10.48
CA SER A 44 -6.18 -20.37 -11.15
C SER A 44 -7.18 -19.50 -10.36
N LYS A 45 -6.93 -18.20 -10.32
CA LYS A 45 -7.86 -17.22 -9.73
C LYS A 45 -8.54 -16.40 -10.83
N LEU A 46 -9.80 -16.04 -10.61
CA LEU A 46 -10.50 -15.10 -11.47
C LEU A 46 -9.78 -13.74 -11.42
N ILE A 47 -9.39 -13.27 -12.61
CA ILE A 47 -8.83 -11.93 -12.78
C ILE A 47 -9.98 -11.00 -13.16
N TYR A 48 -10.35 -10.13 -12.24
CA TYR A 48 -11.31 -9.07 -12.52
C TYR A 48 -10.56 -7.82 -12.95
N THR A 49 -10.87 -7.32 -14.13
CA THR A 49 -10.43 -5.99 -14.56
C THR A 49 -11.01 -4.97 -13.60
N THR A 50 -10.19 -4.02 -13.16
CA THR A 50 -10.61 -2.98 -12.21
C THR A 50 -11.57 -2.01 -12.93
N PHE A 51 -12.88 -2.24 -12.79
CA PHE A 51 -13.89 -1.29 -13.26
C PHE A 51 -14.10 -0.21 -12.22
N LYS A 52 -14.27 1.02 -12.69
CA LYS A 52 -14.81 2.12 -11.89
C LYS A 52 -16.26 2.32 -12.22
N VAL A 53 -17.10 2.34 -11.19
CA VAL A 53 -18.54 2.66 -11.33
C VAL A 53 -18.76 4.04 -10.75
N ALA A 54 -19.32 4.94 -11.53
CA ALA A 54 -19.68 6.28 -11.05
C ALA A 54 -20.75 6.21 -9.97
N ILE A 55 -20.61 7.02 -8.92
CA ILE A 55 -21.63 7.17 -7.86
C ILE A 55 -22.73 8.09 -8.42
N ASN A 56 -23.77 7.47 -8.96
CA ASN A 56 -24.94 8.13 -9.52
C ASN A 56 -26.11 7.14 -9.54
N THR A 57 -27.27 7.59 -9.98
CA THR A 57 -28.49 6.78 -10.03
C THR A 57 -28.59 5.87 -11.27
N ARG A 58 -27.57 5.76 -12.14
CA ARG A 58 -27.68 4.97 -13.37
C ARG A 58 -27.44 3.48 -13.18
N SER A 59 -26.71 3.10 -12.13
CA SER A 59 -26.42 1.70 -11.82
C SER A 59 -26.90 1.34 -10.42
N ILE A 60 -27.16 0.06 -10.16
CA ILE A 60 -27.61 -0.45 -8.85
C ILE A 60 -26.61 -0.07 -7.76
N SER A 61 -25.33 -0.37 -7.93
CA SER A 61 -24.29 -0.04 -6.95
C SER A 61 -24.06 1.46 -6.78
N GLY A 62 -24.13 2.23 -7.88
CA GLY A 62 -24.05 3.69 -7.86
C GLY A 62 -25.22 4.33 -7.12
N TYR A 63 -26.42 3.82 -7.32
CA TYR A 63 -27.63 4.27 -6.62
C TYR A 63 -27.51 4.02 -5.11
N VAL A 64 -27.19 2.78 -4.70
CA VAL A 64 -26.97 2.44 -3.27
C VAL A 64 -25.88 3.30 -2.66
N ALA A 65 -24.79 3.56 -3.39
CA ALA A 65 -23.70 4.43 -2.91
C ALA A 65 -24.12 5.91 -2.81
N SER A 66 -25.11 6.36 -3.56
CA SER A 66 -25.59 7.75 -3.54
C SER A 66 -26.70 8.00 -2.52
N THR A 67 -27.57 6.98 -2.26
CA THR A 67 -28.75 7.12 -1.41
C THR A 67 -28.61 6.47 -0.05
N GLY A 68 -27.80 5.41 0.05
CA GLY A 68 -27.71 4.56 1.25
C GLY A 68 -28.87 3.57 1.38
N GLU A 69 -29.75 3.49 0.39
CA GLU A 69 -30.87 2.56 0.39
C GLU A 69 -30.43 1.12 0.06
N ILE A 70 -31.03 0.14 0.69
CA ILE A 70 -30.83 -1.29 0.38
C ILE A 70 -31.71 -1.62 -0.83
N LEU A 71 -31.13 -2.32 -1.81
CA LEU A 71 -31.86 -2.83 -2.97
C LEU A 71 -31.84 -4.36 -2.96
N ASN A 72 -33.02 -4.97 -2.88
CA ASN A 72 -33.24 -6.39 -3.08
C ASN A 72 -34.06 -6.59 -4.37
N ILE A 73 -33.39 -7.05 -5.42
CA ILE A 73 -33.94 -7.11 -6.79
C ILE A 73 -34.08 -8.58 -7.19
N PRO A 74 -35.34 -9.07 -7.37
CA PRO A 74 -35.58 -10.46 -7.75
C PRO A 74 -35.04 -10.86 -9.11
N ASP A 75 -35.10 -9.94 -10.08
CA ASP A 75 -34.51 -10.13 -11.41
C ASP A 75 -34.08 -8.78 -12.01
N VAL A 76 -32.74 -8.62 -12.17
CA VAL A 76 -32.15 -7.37 -12.67
C VAL A 76 -32.52 -7.03 -14.12
N TYR A 77 -32.96 -8.04 -14.91
CA TYR A 77 -33.44 -7.84 -16.27
C TYR A 77 -34.90 -7.39 -16.31
N SER A 78 -35.60 -7.46 -15.18
CA SER A 78 -37.01 -7.07 -15.05
C SER A 78 -37.18 -5.73 -14.31
N ILE A 79 -36.10 -4.95 -14.16
CA ILE A 79 -36.16 -3.61 -13.55
C ILE A 79 -37.06 -2.70 -14.43
N PRO A 80 -38.08 -2.06 -13.84
CA PRO A 80 -38.96 -1.16 -14.59
C PRO A 80 -38.20 0.01 -15.21
N PRO A 81 -38.56 0.46 -16.44
CA PRO A 81 -37.88 1.60 -17.09
C PRO A 81 -37.93 2.91 -16.30
N GLU A 82 -38.95 3.08 -15.45
CA GLU A 82 -39.14 4.23 -14.56
C GLU A 82 -38.32 4.17 -13.28
N ALA A 83 -37.65 3.04 -12.99
CA ALA A 83 -36.80 2.92 -11.82
C ALA A 83 -35.63 3.92 -11.89
N PRO A 84 -35.23 4.52 -10.73
CA PRO A 84 -34.16 5.50 -10.71
C PRO A 84 -32.77 4.88 -10.94
N PHE A 85 -32.68 3.56 -11.13
CA PHE A 85 -31.46 2.82 -11.40
C PHE A 85 -31.67 1.77 -12.48
N GLY A 86 -30.58 1.29 -13.06
CA GLY A 86 -30.62 0.26 -14.10
C GLY A 86 -29.52 -0.79 -13.91
N PHE A 87 -29.61 -1.85 -14.69
CA PHE A 87 -28.64 -2.92 -14.78
C PHE A 87 -27.87 -2.86 -16.09
N ASP A 88 -26.53 -2.87 -16.01
CA ASP A 88 -25.66 -2.96 -17.19
C ASP A 88 -25.24 -4.42 -17.42
N ALA A 89 -25.81 -5.03 -18.46
CA ALA A 89 -25.53 -6.42 -18.84
C ALA A 89 -24.19 -6.63 -19.56
N THR A 90 -23.35 -5.60 -19.69
CA THR A 90 -22.07 -5.69 -20.40
C THR A 90 -21.17 -6.74 -19.77
N TYR A 91 -21.11 -6.78 -18.43
CA TYR A 91 -20.32 -7.75 -17.70
C TYR A 91 -20.81 -9.20 -17.92
N ASP A 92 -22.13 -9.41 -17.87
CA ASP A 92 -22.75 -10.71 -18.12
C ASP A 92 -22.41 -11.24 -19.52
N LYS A 93 -22.44 -10.37 -20.53
CA LYS A 93 -22.05 -10.71 -21.91
C LYS A 93 -20.57 -11.06 -22.04
N LEU A 94 -19.70 -10.33 -21.38
CA LEU A 94 -18.24 -10.53 -21.43
C LEU A 94 -17.83 -11.82 -20.74
N THR A 95 -18.48 -12.20 -19.64
CA THR A 95 -18.11 -13.34 -18.81
C THR A 95 -18.93 -14.58 -19.07
N ASN A 96 -19.95 -14.51 -19.92
CA ASN A 96 -20.97 -15.54 -20.11
C ASN A 96 -21.54 -16.03 -18.74
N TYR A 97 -21.84 -15.05 -17.88
CA TYR A 97 -22.51 -15.24 -16.59
C TYR A 97 -23.82 -14.49 -16.60
N ARG A 98 -24.89 -15.12 -16.13
CA ARG A 98 -26.21 -14.45 -16.09
C ARG A 98 -26.51 -14.04 -14.65
N THR A 99 -26.44 -12.76 -14.40
CA THR A 99 -26.94 -12.15 -13.16
C THR A 99 -28.49 -12.16 -13.21
N ARG A 100 -29.11 -12.64 -12.13
CA ARG A 100 -30.58 -12.62 -11.98
C ARG A 100 -30.96 -11.90 -10.70
N SER A 101 -30.92 -12.54 -9.55
CA SER A 101 -31.23 -11.90 -8.28
C SER A 101 -30.02 -11.13 -7.72
N MET A 102 -30.31 -9.98 -7.09
CA MET A 102 -29.24 -9.14 -6.54
C MET A 102 -29.71 -8.45 -5.26
N LEU A 103 -28.93 -8.63 -4.18
CA LEU A 103 -29.07 -7.90 -2.93
C LEU A 103 -27.86 -6.99 -2.75
N THR A 104 -28.10 -5.68 -2.71
CA THR A 104 -27.07 -4.65 -2.62
C THR A 104 -27.28 -3.80 -1.39
N VAL A 105 -26.27 -3.71 -0.53
CA VAL A 105 -26.30 -2.96 0.73
C VAL A 105 -25.15 -1.96 0.81
N PRO A 106 -25.34 -0.78 1.44
CA PRO A 106 -24.26 0.18 1.63
C PRO A 106 -23.27 -0.30 2.71
N LEU A 107 -21.98 0.00 2.52
CA LEU A 107 -20.96 -0.02 3.56
C LEU A 107 -20.93 1.37 4.19
N GLN A 108 -21.54 1.53 5.36
CA GLN A 108 -21.76 2.83 5.99
C GLN A 108 -21.02 2.92 7.33
N ASN A 109 -20.42 4.08 7.60
CA ASN A 109 -19.80 4.34 8.91
C ASN A 109 -20.83 4.86 9.92
N ASN A 110 -20.41 5.02 11.18
CA ASN A 110 -21.26 5.52 12.26
C ASN A 110 -21.74 6.97 12.09
N ARG A 111 -21.22 7.71 11.09
CA ARG A 111 -21.63 9.08 10.76
C ARG A 111 -22.64 9.13 9.62
N GLY A 112 -22.96 7.98 9.03
CA GLY A 112 -23.80 7.90 7.86
C GLY A 112 -23.06 8.06 6.53
N ASP A 113 -21.72 8.21 6.53
CA ASP A 113 -20.96 8.31 5.29
C ASP A 113 -20.85 6.92 4.64
N ILE A 114 -21.07 6.85 3.33
CA ILE A 114 -20.97 5.61 2.58
C ILE A 114 -19.54 5.41 2.13
N LEU A 115 -18.91 4.35 2.66
CA LEU A 115 -17.52 3.94 2.39
C LEU A 115 -17.41 3.04 1.15
N GLY A 116 -18.51 2.43 0.75
CA GLY A 116 -18.57 1.49 -0.34
C GLY A 116 -19.91 0.78 -0.45
N VAL A 117 -19.93 -0.33 -1.18
CA VAL A 117 -21.14 -1.14 -1.42
C VAL A 117 -20.77 -2.62 -1.37
N LEU A 118 -21.64 -3.43 -0.75
CA LEU A 118 -21.56 -4.89 -0.75
C LEU A 118 -22.72 -5.42 -1.61
N GLN A 119 -22.41 -6.26 -2.61
CA GLN A 119 -23.38 -6.94 -3.44
C GLN A 119 -23.32 -8.43 -3.28
N MET A 120 -24.50 -9.06 -3.12
CA MET A 120 -24.73 -10.49 -3.25
C MET A 120 -25.47 -10.74 -4.56
N ILE A 121 -25.09 -11.78 -5.29
CA ILE A 121 -25.59 -12.03 -6.65
C ILE A 121 -25.99 -13.51 -6.74
N ASN A 122 -27.20 -13.76 -7.27
CA ASN A 122 -27.75 -15.07 -7.55
C ASN A 122 -27.80 -15.97 -6.29
N ALA A 123 -28.80 -15.74 -5.45
CA ALA A 123 -29.15 -16.72 -4.40
C ALA A 123 -29.52 -18.05 -5.06
N LYS A 124 -29.13 -19.17 -4.46
CA LYS A 124 -29.40 -20.52 -4.97
C LYS A 124 -30.22 -21.31 -3.96
N ASP A 125 -31.17 -22.10 -4.45
CA ASP A 125 -31.84 -23.12 -3.63
C ASP A 125 -31.00 -24.39 -3.49
N ASP A 126 -31.52 -25.38 -2.78
CA ASP A 126 -30.86 -26.68 -2.55
C ASP A 126 -30.62 -27.48 -3.85
N SER A 127 -31.36 -27.17 -4.94
CA SER A 127 -31.20 -27.76 -6.26
C SER A 127 -30.12 -27.07 -7.09
N GLY A 128 -29.65 -25.89 -6.64
CA GLY A 128 -28.68 -25.05 -7.33
C GLY A 128 -29.30 -24.06 -8.30
N ASP A 129 -30.64 -23.99 -8.36
CA ASP A 129 -31.35 -23.03 -9.19
C ASP A 129 -31.31 -21.62 -8.59
N VAL A 130 -31.20 -20.62 -9.47
CA VAL A 130 -31.15 -19.22 -9.02
C VAL A 130 -32.55 -18.75 -8.62
N ILE A 131 -32.67 -18.30 -7.38
CA ILE A 131 -33.88 -17.78 -6.74
C ILE A 131 -33.70 -16.29 -6.33
N PRO A 132 -34.77 -15.53 -6.09
CA PRO A 132 -34.68 -14.22 -5.41
C PRO A 132 -34.11 -14.36 -4.00
N PHE A 133 -33.41 -13.32 -3.52
CA PHE A 133 -33.08 -13.21 -2.10
C PHE A 133 -34.35 -12.98 -1.28
N ASP A 134 -34.46 -13.66 -0.13
CA ASP A 134 -35.53 -13.41 0.81
C ASP A 134 -35.31 -12.08 1.55
N ARG A 135 -36.38 -11.51 2.10
CA ARG A 135 -36.27 -10.36 3.00
C ARG A 135 -35.52 -10.70 4.28
N ASP A 136 -35.58 -11.94 4.72
CA ASP A 136 -34.84 -12.42 5.89
C ASP A 136 -33.33 -12.51 5.63
N ASP A 137 -32.87 -12.47 4.38
CA ASP A 137 -31.44 -12.41 4.02
C ASP A 137 -30.83 -11.01 4.27
N GLU A 138 -31.66 -9.95 4.19
CA GLU A 138 -31.19 -8.56 4.33
C GLU A 138 -30.47 -8.28 5.65
N PRO A 139 -30.98 -8.68 6.84
CA PRO A 139 -30.32 -8.50 8.12
C PRO A 139 -28.95 -9.20 8.19
N PHE A 140 -28.81 -10.38 7.59
CA PHE A 140 -27.54 -11.10 7.57
C PHE A 140 -26.50 -10.35 6.73
N VAL A 141 -26.85 -9.97 5.49
CA VAL A 141 -25.94 -9.22 4.62
C VAL A 141 -25.59 -7.86 5.22
N LEU A 142 -26.55 -7.21 5.89
CA LEU A 142 -26.34 -5.94 6.59
C LEU A 142 -25.36 -6.10 7.77
N HIS A 143 -25.42 -7.21 8.52
CA HIS A 143 -24.46 -7.50 9.58
C HIS A 143 -23.02 -7.60 9.04
N PHE A 144 -22.83 -8.30 7.93
CA PHE A 144 -21.52 -8.38 7.26
C PHE A 144 -21.08 -7.03 6.68
N SER A 145 -22.03 -6.24 6.16
CA SER A 145 -21.77 -4.88 5.70
C SER A 145 -21.24 -3.98 6.82
N ASN A 146 -21.87 -4.02 7.99
CA ASN A 146 -21.44 -3.25 9.16
C ASN A 146 -20.03 -3.68 9.63
N THR A 147 -19.75 -4.99 9.64
CA THR A 147 -18.43 -5.51 9.96
C THR A 147 -17.36 -5.06 8.95
N ALA A 148 -17.67 -5.14 7.65
CA ALA A 148 -16.79 -4.65 6.59
C ALA A 148 -16.53 -3.14 6.72
N SER A 149 -17.58 -2.36 7.01
CA SER A 149 -17.48 -0.92 7.22
C SER A 149 -16.55 -0.57 8.38
N LEU A 150 -16.64 -1.29 9.49
CA LEU A 150 -15.76 -1.09 10.66
C LEU A 150 -14.29 -1.38 10.31
N VAL A 151 -14.02 -2.47 9.59
CA VAL A 151 -12.66 -2.83 9.15
C VAL A 151 -12.11 -1.78 8.20
N LEU A 152 -12.90 -1.35 7.21
CA LEU A 152 -12.52 -0.29 6.27
C LEU A 152 -12.24 1.03 6.97
N GLN A 153 -13.09 1.43 7.90
CA GLN A 153 -12.93 2.66 8.67
C GLN A 153 -11.63 2.63 9.50
N ARG A 154 -11.34 1.51 10.16
CA ARG A 154 -10.08 1.34 10.91
C ARG A 154 -8.87 1.45 9.99
N ALA A 155 -8.87 0.78 8.85
CA ALA A 155 -7.78 0.85 7.88
C ALA A 155 -7.57 2.27 7.35
N GLN A 156 -8.64 3.00 7.01
CA GLN A 156 -8.58 4.39 6.57
C GLN A 156 -8.07 5.32 7.68
N MET A 157 -8.51 5.12 8.92
CA MET A 157 -8.05 5.90 10.08
C MET A 157 -6.57 5.70 10.33
N THR A 158 -6.08 4.46 10.35
CA THR A 158 -4.65 4.13 10.51
C THR A 158 -3.83 4.79 9.42
N ARG A 159 -4.24 4.65 8.15
CA ARG A 159 -3.56 5.31 7.02
C ARG A 159 -3.52 6.83 7.18
N THR A 160 -4.64 7.44 7.60
CA THR A 160 -4.70 8.89 7.81
C THR A 160 -3.77 9.35 8.93
N LEU A 161 -3.68 8.60 10.03
CA LEU A 161 -2.75 8.88 11.13
C LEU A 161 -1.30 8.81 10.66
N LEU A 162 -0.93 7.76 9.92
CA LEU A 162 0.41 7.63 9.35
C LEU A 162 0.76 8.79 8.42
N LEU A 163 -0.13 9.18 7.51
CA LEU A 163 0.08 10.33 6.63
C LEU A 163 0.24 11.64 7.41
N ARG A 164 -0.51 11.83 8.50
CA ARG A 164 -0.33 13.00 9.38
C ARG A 164 1.01 12.97 10.12
N MET A 165 1.47 11.81 10.57
CA MET A 165 2.80 11.67 11.18
C MET A 165 3.90 12.05 10.18
N ILE A 166 3.79 11.58 8.94
CA ILE A 166 4.71 11.95 7.86
C ILE A 166 4.70 13.47 7.64
N SER A 167 3.51 14.07 7.48
CA SER A 167 3.39 15.53 7.32
C SER A 167 3.95 16.33 8.50
N MET A 168 3.85 15.81 9.73
CA MET A 168 4.49 16.44 10.88
C MET A 168 6.03 16.39 10.82
N ALA A 169 6.59 15.27 10.34
CA ALA A 169 8.03 15.13 10.14
C ALA A 169 8.53 16.08 9.04
N GLU A 170 7.80 16.17 7.91
CA GLU A 170 8.07 17.08 6.79
C GLU A 170 8.08 18.55 7.21
N LEU A 171 7.10 18.99 8.03
CA LEU A 171 7.05 20.37 8.53
C LEU A 171 8.31 20.77 9.32
N ARG A 172 9.03 19.80 9.89
CA ARG A 172 10.22 20.04 10.68
C ARG A 172 11.50 20.03 9.84
N ASP A 173 11.60 19.13 8.86
CA ASP A 173 12.74 19.06 7.92
C ASP A 173 12.35 19.57 6.54
N PRO A 174 12.76 20.79 6.16
CA PRO A 174 12.42 21.36 4.85
C PRO A 174 13.07 20.63 3.67
N LYS A 175 13.96 19.65 3.93
CA LYS A 175 14.57 18.81 2.89
C LYS A 175 13.75 17.57 2.59
N GLU A 176 12.84 17.20 3.49
CA GLU A 176 11.91 16.09 3.34
C GLU A 176 10.58 16.63 2.82
N THR A 177 10.44 16.72 1.51
CA THR A 177 9.18 17.18 0.89
C THR A 177 8.23 16.00 0.68
N GLY A 178 6.91 16.26 0.71
CA GLY A 178 5.91 15.24 0.42
C GLY A 178 6.09 14.59 -0.95
N ALA A 179 6.66 15.32 -1.93
CA ALA A 179 7.03 14.76 -3.22
C ALA A 179 8.15 13.71 -3.08
N HIS A 180 9.25 14.03 -2.35
CA HIS A 180 10.36 13.12 -2.07
C HIS A 180 9.86 11.83 -1.41
N VAL A 181 9.16 11.95 -0.29
CA VAL A 181 8.66 10.80 0.47
C VAL A 181 7.76 9.89 -0.39
N ASN A 182 6.87 10.47 -1.21
CA ASN A 182 6.02 9.71 -2.13
C ASN A 182 6.81 9.04 -3.26
N ARG A 183 7.85 9.70 -3.79
CA ARG A 183 8.71 9.12 -4.82
C ARG A 183 9.52 7.95 -4.28
N VAL A 184 10.23 8.13 -3.15
CA VAL A 184 11.02 7.07 -2.49
C VAL A 184 10.15 5.85 -2.20
N ALA A 185 8.95 6.06 -1.62
CA ALA A 185 8.02 4.97 -1.34
C ALA A 185 7.57 4.24 -2.62
N SER A 186 7.30 4.99 -3.70
CA SER A 186 6.85 4.39 -4.96
C SER A 186 7.98 3.66 -5.69
N TYR A 187 9.20 4.19 -5.69
CA TYR A 187 10.38 3.50 -6.22
C TYR A 187 10.67 2.20 -5.47
N SER A 188 10.60 2.26 -4.13
CA SER A 188 10.80 1.09 -3.27
C SER A 188 9.83 -0.05 -3.59
N VAL A 189 8.59 0.27 -3.88
CA VAL A 189 7.57 -0.71 -4.29
C VAL A 189 7.95 -1.38 -5.61
N GLU A 190 8.30 -0.60 -6.63
CA GLU A 190 8.66 -1.14 -7.96
C GLU A 190 9.90 -2.03 -7.89
N ILE A 191 10.91 -1.60 -7.13
CA ILE A 191 12.13 -2.40 -6.91
C ILE A 191 11.80 -3.69 -6.18
N TYR A 192 10.98 -3.62 -5.10
CA TYR A 192 10.58 -4.79 -4.32
C TYR A 192 9.80 -5.81 -5.16
N GLU A 193 8.81 -5.37 -5.92
CA GLU A 193 8.01 -6.27 -6.77
C GLU A 193 8.89 -7.01 -7.79
N LYS A 194 9.87 -6.32 -8.37
CA LYS A 194 10.79 -6.93 -9.31
C LYS A 194 11.71 -7.94 -8.64
N TRP A 195 12.36 -7.54 -7.54
CA TRP A 195 13.23 -8.42 -6.75
C TRP A 195 12.46 -9.64 -6.24
N ALA A 196 11.31 -9.46 -5.63
CA ALA A 196 10.50 -10.54 -5.08
C ALA A 196 10.02 -11.51 -6.16
N GLY A 197 9.69 -11.00 -7.34
CA GLY A 197 9.36 -11.82 -8.51
C GLY A 197 10.54 -12.68 -8.99
N SER A 198 11.77 -12.13 -9.01
CA SER A 198 12.98 -12.87 -9.33
C SER A 198 13.29 -13.97 -8.30
N MET A 199 12.98 -13.73 -7.03
CA MET A 199 13.09 -14.69 -5.93
C MET A 199 11.93 -15.71 -5.88
N ARG A 200 10.98 -15.63 -6.82
CA ARG A 200 9.80 -16.50 -6.93
C ARG A 200 8.92 -16.47 -5.68
N ILE A 201 8.84 -15.34 -4.99
CA ILE A 201 7.93 -15.15 -3.86
C ILE A 201 6.49 -15.21 -4.39
N PRO A 202 5.56 -15.88 -3.69
CA PRO A 202 4.16 -15.94 -4.13
C PRO A 202 3.51 -14.56 -4.25
N GLN A 203 2.74 -14.33 -5.32
CA GLN A 203 2.14 -13.01 -5.61
C GLN A 203 1.30 -12.47 -4.45
N ALA A 204 0.58 -13.33 -3.73
CA ALA A 204 -0.23 -12.91 -2.57
C ALA A 204 0.64 -12.35 -1.41
N GLU A 205 1.86 -12.85 -1.26
CA GLU A 205 2.83 -12.34 -0.30
C GLU A 205 3.46 -11.03 -0.79
N ILE A 206 3.80 -10.95 -2.07
CA ILE A 206 4.29 -9.72 -2.70
C ILE A 206 3.27 -8.60 -2.51
N ASP A 207 1.99 -8.84 -2.83
CA ASP A 207 0.92 -7.85 -2.71
C ASP A 207 0.77 -7.33 -1.26
N LYS A 208 0.85 -8.24 -0.29
CA LYS A 208 0.78 -7.88 1.14
C LYS A 208 1.97 -7.04 1.59
N LYS A 209 3.19 -7.48 1.27
CA LYS A 209 4.43 -6.80 1.69
C LYS A 209 4.65 -5.47 0.99
N ARG A 210 4.26 -5.38 -0.28
CA ARG A 210 4.33 -4.16 -1.08
C ARG A 210 3.63 -2.98 -0.40
N ASP A 211 2.39 -3.18 0.06
CA ASP A 211 1.60 -2.12 0.68
C ASP A 211 2.19 -1.71 2.03
N ILE A 212 2.75 -2.66 2.78
CA ILE A 212 3.47 -2.40 4.03
C ILE A 212 4.75 -1.62 3.77
N LEU A 213 5.58 -2.08 2.83
CA LEU A 213 6.84 -1.41 2.47
C LEU A 213 6.61 0.02 1.99
N ARG A 214 5.54 0.26 1.22
CA ARG A 214 5.18 1.60 0.79
C ARG A 214 5.05 2.57 1.96
N MET A 215 4.32 2.18 2.99
CA MET A 215 4.12 3.01 4.19
C MET A 215 5.40 3.10 5.03
N ALA A 216 6.16 2.02 5.18
CA ALA A 216 7.41 1.99 5.92
C ALA A 216 8.49 2.88 5.27
N ALA A 217 8.61 2.85 3.94
CA ALA A 217 9.54 3.69 3.19
C ALA A 217 9.22 5.19 3.34
N MET A 218 7.94 5.56 3.48
CA MET A 218 7.56 6.96 3.78
C MET A 218 8.05 7.44 5.15
N LEU A 219 8.40 6.52 6.05
CA LEU A 219 8.83 6.80 7.43
C LEU A 219 10.33 6.55 7.65
N HIS A 220 11.11 6.31 6.56
CA HIS A 220 12.54 5.97 6.69
C HIS A 220 13.30 6.99 7.54
N ASP A 221 13.01 8.25 7.38
CA ASP A 221 13.65 9.39 8.04
C ASP A 221 12.88 9.95 9.24
N VAL A 222 11.84 9.27 9.72
CA VAL A 222 10.97 9.77 10.82
C VAL A 222 11.75 10.12 12.09
N GLY A 223 12.88 9.48 12.34
CA GLY A 223 13.75 9.75 13.50
C GLY A 223 14.38 11.14 13.49
N LYS A 224 14.41 11.84 12.36
CA LYS A 224 14.87 13.25 12.27
C LYS A 224 14.07 14.18 13.16
N VAL A 225 12.85 13.83 13.54
CA VAL A 225 12.06 14.62 14.50
C VAL A 225 12.73 14.74 15.88
N ALA A 226 13.61 13.81 16.23
CA ALA A 226 14.36 13.86 17.48
C ALA A 226 15.70 14.62 17.39
N ILE A 227 16.13 15.03 16.20
CA ILE A 227 17.36 15.77 15.98
C ILE A 227 17.14 17.26 16.28
N SER A 228 18.09 17.91 16.95
CA SER A 228 18.03 19.35 17.23
C SER A 228 17.95 20.18 15.95
N ASP A 229 17.10 21.23 15.94
CA ASP A 229 16.97 22.17 14.80
C ASP A 229 18.30 22.86 14.47
N LEU A 230 19.18 23.04 15.44
CA LEU A 230 20.51 23.62 15.21
C LEU A 230 21.38 22.76 14.27
N ILE A 231 21.15 21.45 14.26
CA ILE A 231 21.84 20.50 13.38
C ILE A 231 21.00 20.26 12.13
N LEU A 232 19.71 19.91 12.30
CA LEU A 232 18.82 19.53 11.20
C LEU A 232 18.72 20.63 10.13
N LYS A 233 18.58 21.91 10.57
CA LYS A 233 18.40 23.08 9.69
C LYS A 233 19.70 23.83 9.41
N LYS A 234 20.87 23.26 9.76
CA LYS A 234 22.15 23.95 9.58
C LYS A 234 22.41 24.22 8.09
N PRO A 235 22.67 25.49 7.71
CA PRO A 235 22.90 25.87 6.30
C PRO A 235 24.35 25.62 5.84
N ALA A 236 25.13 24.78 6.55
CA ALA A 236 26.52 24.46 6.29
C ALA A 236 26.77 22.96 6.44
N ARG A 237 28.00 22.52 6.09
CA ARG A 237 28.41 21.14 6.34
C ARG A 237 28.45 20.84 7.85
N PHE A 238 28.07 19.63 8.22
CA PHE A 238 28.14 19.14 9.59
C PHE A 238 29.62 19.02 10.04
N THR A 239 29.89 19.32 11.28
CA THR A 239 31.13 18.85 11.94
C THR A 239 31.05 17.33 12.14
N VAL A 240 32.16 16.71 12.58
CA VAL A 240 32.18 15.28 12.87
C VAL A 240 31.14 14.93 13.95
N ASP A 241 31.10 15.68 15.03
CA ASP A 241 30.17 15.45 16.16
C ASP A 241 28.69 15.66 15.73
N GLU A 242 28.41 16.71 14.96
CA GLU A 242 27.06 16.94 14.42
C GLU A 242 26.62 15.85 13.47
N TYR A 243 27.55 15.30 12.69
CA TYR A 243 27.26 14.17 11.79
C TYR A 243 26.96 12.90 12.59
N GLU A 244 27.69 12.61 13.66
CA GLU A 244 27.39 11.48 14.55
C GLU A 244 25.99 11.66 15.19
N ILE A 245 25.62 12.87 15.62
CA ILE A 245 24.27 13.16 16.11
C ILE A 245 23.24 12.94 14.98
N MET A 246 23.52 13.41 13.75
CA MET A 246 22.60 13.21 12.62
C MET A 246 22.37 11.73 12.30
N LYS A 247 23.41 10.88 12.36
CA LYS A 247 23.27 9.43 12.15
C LYS A 247 22.30 8.78 13.14
N SER A 248 22.12 9.36 14.32
CA SER A 248 21.23 8.80 15.34
C SER A 248 19.75 8.75 14.91
N HIS A 249 19.35 9.50 13.87
CA HIS A 249 17.97 9.43 13.39
C HIS A 249 17.55 8.00 13.00
N THR A 250 18.49 7.15 12.59
CA THR A 250 18.20 5.77 12.19
C THR A 250 17.65 4.94 13.35
N TYR A 251 18.38 4.86 14.47
CA TYR A 251 17.90 4.11 15.62
C TYR A 251 16.78 4.85 16.38
N LEU A 252 16.77 6.20 16.36
CA LEU A 252 15.67 6.98 16.94
C LEU A 252 14.36 6.78 16.15
N GLY A 253 14.44 6.64 14.84
CA GLY A 253 13.31 6.26 14.00
C GLY A 253 12.84 4.84 14.29
N ALA A 254 13.75 3.87 14.34
CA ALA A 254 13.43 2.48 14.68
C ALA A 254 12.82 2.34 16.08
N LYS A 255 13.26 3.16 17.05
CA LYS A 255 12.74 3.19 18.41
C LYS A 255 11.23 3.52 18.48
N LEU A 256 10.68 4.28 17.52
CA LEU A 256 9.25 4.57 17.48
C LEU A 256 8.39 3.32 17.26
N PHE A 257 8.98 2.28 16.68
CA PHE A 257 8.35 1.00 16.39
C PHE A 257 8.84 -0.12 17.34
N ASN A 258 9.46 0.25 18.47
CA ASN A 258 9.83 -0.72 19.49
C ASN A 258 8.55 -1.32 20.10
N ASP A 259 8.57 -2.62 20.44
CA ASP A 259 7.39 -3.38 20.84
C ASP A 259 6.36 -3.50 19.69
N PRO A 260 6.72 -4.18 18.58
CA PRO A 260 5.90 -4.24 17.38
C PRO A 260 4.58 -4.95 17.63
N GLN A 261 3.49 -4.32 17.22
CA GLN A 261 2.12 -4.87 17.29
C GLN A 261 1.64 -5.40 15.93
N SER A 262 2.43 -5.16 14.88
CA SER A 262 2.09 -5.53 13.51
C SER A 262 3.33 -5.73 12.65
N GLU A 263 3.18 -6.46 11.56
CA GLU A 263 4.24 -6.61 10.54
C GLU A 263 4.69 -5.28 9.94
N PHE A 264 3.82 -4.27 9.96
CA PHE A 264 4.17 -2.90 9.56
C PHE A 264 5.22 -2.31 10.52
N ASP A 265 5.05 -2.48 11.83
CA ASP A 265 6.00 -1.96 12.81
C ASP A 265 7.37 -2.61 12.64
N ASP A 266 7.40 -3.94 12.40
CA ASP A 266 8.64 -4.67 12.13
C ASP A 266 9.37 -4.14 10.91
N ILE A 267 8.66 -3.95 9.79
CA ILE A 267 9.27 -3.47 8.54
C ILE A 267 9.67 -2.00 8.66
N ALA A 268 8.85 -1.16 9.30
CA ALA A 268 9.17 0.25 9.51
C ALA A 268 10.41 0.44 10.41
N ALA A 269 10.53 -0.36 11.48
CA ALA A 269 11.73 -0.38 12.32
C ALA A 269 12.99 -0.75 11.52
N GLN A 270 12.89 -1.81 10.70
CA GLN A 270 13.99 -2.28 9.86
C GLN A 270 14.40 -1.22 8.82
N VAL A 271 13.44 -0.60 8.15
CA VAL A 271 13.70 0.47 7.17
C VAL A 271 14.38 1.65 7.85
N ALA A 272 13.80 2.18 8.94
CA ALA A 272 14.37 3.31 9.65
C ALA A 272 15.80 3.03 10.14
N LEU A 273 16.04 1.81 10.67
CA LEU A 273 17.34 1.44 11.21
C LEU A 273 18.41 1.27 10.12
N THR A 274 18.04 0.70 8.95
CA THR A 274 19.05 0.12 8.03
C THR A 274 19.17 0.77 6.66
N HIS A 275 18.36 1.81 6.34
CA HIS A 275 18.39 2.46 5.03
C HIS A 275 19.70 3.24 4.73
N HIS A 276 20.54 3.48 5.75
CA HIS A 276 21.87 4.05 5.60
C HIS A 276 23.02 3.04 5.81
N GLU A 277 22.70 1.76 5.97
CA GLU A 277 23.73 0.74 5.90
C GLU A 277 24.23 0.57 4.47
N ASN A 278 25.52 0.29 4.30
CA ASN A 278 26.12 -0.01 3.02
C ASN A 278 26.36 -1.51 2.89
N TRP A 279 26.18 -2.05 1.71
CA TRP A 279 26.36 -3.47 1.43
C TRP A 279 27.71 -4.02 1.86
N ASP A 280 28.77 -3.22 1.72
CA ASP A 280 30.15 -3.57 2.09
C ASP A 280 30.47 -3.35 3.58
N GLY A 281 29.52 -2.87 4.39
CA GLY A 281 29.70 -2.61 5.82
C GLY A 281 30.32 -1.25 6.15
N THR A 282 30.36 -0.31 5.24
CA THR A 282 30.86 1.06 5.49
C THR A 282 29.77 2.04 5.92
N GLY A 283 28.53 1.55 6.07
CA GLY A 283 27.36 2.32 6.47
C GLY A 283 27.19 2.53 7.98
N TYR A 284 26.00 2.93 8.38
CA TYR A 284 25.60 3.14 9.76
C TYR A 284 24.12 2.81 9.97
N PRO A 285 23.67 2.54 11.20
CA PRO A 285 24.36 2.66 12.49
C PRO A 285 25.17 1.42 12.90
N GLY A 286 25.10 0.30 12.20
CA GLY A 286 25.66 -0.99 12.60
C GLY A 286 24.82 -1.71 13.66
N HIS A 287 25.46 -2.59 14.43
CA HIS A 287 24.81 -3.34 15.49
C HIS A 287 24.67 -2.50 16.77
N VAL A 288 23.56 -1.78 16.88
CA VAL A 288 23.25 -0.93 18.05
C VAL A 288 22.00 -1.42 18.75
N ASP A 289 21.91 -1.17 20.05
CA ASP A 289 20.67 -1.26 20.81
C ASP A 289 19.74 -0.13 20.39
N VAL A 290 18.55 -0.47 19.90
CA VAL A 290 17.60 0.49 19.31
C VAL A 290 17.06 1.50 20.33
N LEU A 291 16.98 1.14 21.62
CA LEU A 291 16.46 2.01 22.66
C LEU A 291 17.45 3.08 23.10
N THR A 292 18.74 2.73 23.12
CA THR A 292 19.81 3.57 23.68
C THR A 292 20.79 4.10 22.64
N GLY A 293 20.86 3.47 21.45
CA GLY A 293 21.89 3.74 20.44
C GLY A 293 23.28 3.23 20.81
N VAL A 294 23.43 2.52 21.94
CA VAL A 294 24.70 1.96 22.37
C VAL A 294 25.09 0.79 21.48
N PRO A 295 26.36 0.73 21.02
CA PRO A 295 26.85 -0.43 20.28
C PRO A 295 26.69 -1.74 21.06
N LEU A 296 25.99 -2.72 20.45
CA LEU A 296 25.88 -4.09 20.97
C LEU A 296 27.21 -4.85 20.82
N GLU A 297 27.87 -4.64 19.68
CA GLU A 297 29.19 -5.15 19.38
C GLU A 297 30.05 -4.00 18.86
N LYS A 298 31.35 -4.00 19.23
CA LYS A 298 32.26 -2.91 18.89
C LYS A 298 33.42 -3.40 18.03
N ASP A 299 33.81 -2.57 17.08
CA ASP A 299 35.05 -2.73 16.32
C ASP A 299 36.27 -2.30 17.18
N ALA A 300 37.50 -2.46 16.65
CA ALA A 300 38.72 -2.06 17.31
C ALA A 300 38.84 -0.57 17.66
N SER A 301 38.00 0.27 17.04
CA SER A 301 37.92 1.72 17.30
C SER A 301 36.84 2.09 18.34
N GLY A 302 36.11 1.10 18.85
CA GLY A 302 35.04 1.28 19.85
C GLY A 302 33.69 1.68 19.21
N ARG A 303 33.56 1.72 17.88
CA ARG A 303 32.33 1.98 17.15
C ARG A 303 31.50 0.70 17.02
N ALA A 304 30.21 0.86 16.73
CA ALA A 304 29.35 -0.28 16.45
C ALA A 304 29.92 -1.14 15.31
N LEU A 305 29.91 -2.45 15.47
CA LEU A 305 30.25 -3.38 14.39
C LEU A 305 29.26 -3.14 13.23
N PRO A 306 29.75 -2.91 11.98
CA PRO A 306 28.88 -2.62 10.86
C PRO A 306 28.04 -3.84 10.45
N ARG A 307 26.85 -3.59 9.94
CA ARG A 307 26.05 -4.58 9.20
C ARG A 307 26.53 -4.63 7.76
N LYS A 308 26.60 -5.81 7.16
CA LYS A 308 27.00 -5.99 5.77
C LYS A 308 26.22 -7.12 5.10
N GLY A 309 26.07 -7.02 3.79
CA GLY A 309 25.39 -8.06 3.00
C GLY A 309 23.99 -8.35 3.53
N ASP A 310 23.68 -9.63 3.74
CA ASP A 310 22.35 -10.09 4.17
C ASP A 310 22.00 -9.78 5.64
N GLU A 311 22.93 -9.26 6.43
CA GLU A 311 22.62 -8.74 7.77
C GLU A 311 21.79 -7.45 7.69
N ILE A 312 21.82 -6.76 6.54
CA ILE A 312 21.01 -5.59 6.26
C ILE A 312 19.65 -6.06 5.78
N SER A 313 18.57 -5.58 6.41
CA SER A 313 17.22 -5.91 5.96
C SER A 313 17.02 -5.62 4.48
N ILE A 314 16.36 -6.54 3.77
CA ILE A 314 16.00 -6.34 2.35
C ILE A 314 15.25 -5.03 2.12
N TYR A 315 14.38 -4.66 3.05
CA TYR A 315 13.61 -3.42 2.98
C TYR A 315 14.51 -2.18 3.10
N GLY A 316 15.51 -2.21 3.99
CA GLY A 316 16.52 -1.15 4.10
C GLY A 316 17.38 -1.04 2.85
N ARG A 317 17.84 -2.19 2.29
CA ARG A 317 18.61 -2.23 1.03
C ARG A 317 17.85 -1.59 -0.13
N ILE A 318 16.55 -1.86 -0.25
CA ILE A 318 15.68 -1.30 -1.29
C ILE A 318 15.50 0.21 -1.09
N VAL A 319 15.17 0.65 0.12
CA VAL A 319 14.95 2.07 0.42
C VAL A 319 16.24 2.87 0.24
N ALA A 320 17.40 2.32 0.56
CA ALA A 320 18.70 2.97 0.34
C ALA A 320 18.95 3.34 -1.14
N VAL A 321 18.61 2.46 -2.08
CA VAL A 321 18.72 2.75 -3.53
C VAL A 321 17.71 3.82 -3.92
N ALA A 322 16.45 3.68 -3.47
CA ALA A 322 15.37 4.59 -3.80
C ALA A 322 15.63 6.02 -3.31
N ASP A 323 16.07 6.16 -2.05
CA ASP A 323 16.39 7.45 -1.44
C ASP A 323 17.55 8.14 -2.13
N VAL A 324 18.66 7.42 -2.36
CA VAL A 324 19.83 8.01 -3.05
C VAL A 324 19.51 8.39 -4.49
N TYR A 325 18.75 7.56 -5.21
CA TYR A 325 18.31 7.91 -6.56
C TYR A 325 17.50 9.21 -6.57
N ASP A 326 16.53 9.34 -5.65
CA ASP A 326 15.74 10.57 -5.53
C ASP A 326 16.59 11.77 -5.15
N ALA A 327 17.49 11.58 -4.19
CA ALA A 327 18.39 12.63 -3.71
C ALA A 327 19.33 13.19 -4.78
N LEU A 328 19.72 12.37 -5.75
CA LEU A 328 20.61 12.79 -6.86
C LEU A 328 19.82 13.35 -8.05
N SER A 329 18.61 12.82 -8.29
CA SER A 329 17.76 13.19 -9.43
C SER A 329 16.95 14.47 -9.20
N SER A 330 16.69 14.85 -7.93
CA SER A 330 15.87 15.99 -7.58
C SER A 330 16.67 17.26 -7.35
N LYS A 331 16.07 18.43 -7.66
CA LYS A 331 16.66 19.73 -7.31
C LYS A 331 16.62 19.90 -5.79
N ARG A 332 17.76 20.12 -5.16
CA ARG A 332 17.84 20.48 -3.73
C ARG A 332 18.24 21.94 -3.58
N VAL A 333 17.82 22.58 -2.49
CA VAL A 333 18.03 24.02 -2.19
C VAL A 333 19.48 24.50 -2.41
N TYR A 334 20.46 23.60 -2.32
CA TYR A 334 21.88 23.94 -2.43
C TYR A 334 22.64 23.28 -3.59
N LYS A 335 21.95 22.47 -4.42
CA LYS A 335 22.61 21.74 -5.52
C LYS A 335 21.61 21.45 -6.63
N GLY A 336 21.92 21.83 -7.86
CA GLY A 336 21.15 21.42 -9.03
C GLY A 336 21.06 19.88 -9.12
N ALA A 337 19.97 19.37 -9.72
CA ALA A 337 19.90 17.95 -10.07
C ALA A 337 21.11 17.55 -10.92
N TRP A 338 21.59 16.33 -10.73
CA TRP A 338 22.61 15.76 -11.60
C TRP A 338 21.99 15.43 -12.96
N GLU A 339 22.84 15.39 -13.99
CA GLU A 339 22.42 14.81 -15.26
C GLU A 339 22.03 13.35 -15.07
N GLU A 340 20.93 12.93 -15.69
CA GLU A 340 20.40 11.56 -15.54
C GLU A 340 21.48 10.49 -15.73
N LYS A 341 22.32 10.66 -16.75
CA LYS A 341 23.42 9.73 -17.04
C LYS A 341 24.37 9.57 -15.85
N ASP A 342 24.67 10.66 -15.15
CA ASP A 342 25.61 10.64 -14.03
C ASP A 342 24.96 10.00 -12.80
N VAL A 343 23.66 10.23 -12.55
CA VAL A 343 22.90 9.55 -11.51
C VAL A 343 22.90 8.04 -11.73
N LEU A 344 22.58 7.59 -12.94
CA LEU A 344 22.52 6.15 -13.26
C LEU A 344 23.91 5.50 -13.20
N ASN A 345 24.95 6.21 -13.59
CA ASN A 345 26.34 5.75 -13.46
C ASN A 345 26.73 5.62 -11.97
N GLU A 346 26.35 6.58 -11.12
CA GLU A 346 26.62 6.51 -9.67
C GLU A 346 25.95 5.30 -9.03
N ILE A 347 24.67 5.08 -9.31
CA ILE A 347 23.96 3.89 -8.80
C ILE A 347 24.65 2.60 -9.23
N ARG A 348 25.06 2.49 -10.51
CA ARG A 348 25.74 1.31 -11.05
C ARG A 348 27.12 1.09 -10.44
N ASN A 349 27.92 2.15 -10.30
CA ASN A 349 29.28 2.08 -9.73
C ASN A 349 29.29 1.81 -8.22
N SER A 350 28.17 2.04 -7.55
CA SER A 350 27.94 1.77 -6.12
C SER A 350 27.43 0.35 -5.84
N SER A 351 27.14 -0.44 -6.89
CA SER A 351 26.76 -1.86 -6.78
C SER A 351 27.89 -2.67 -6.13
N GLY A 352 27.55 -3.54 -5.19
CA GLY A 352 28.52 -4.36 -4.41
C GLY A 352 29.31 -3.57 -3.36
N LYS A 353 29.11 -2.24 -3.27
CA LYS A 353 29.71 -1.35 -2.27
C LYS A 353 28.62 -0.78 -1.36
N LYS A 354 28.00 0.30 -1.81
CA LYS A 354 26.90 0.94 -1.11
C LYS A 354 25.61 0.14 -1.23
N PHE A 355 25.35 -0.42 -2.40
CA PHE A 355 24.09 -1.09 -2.72
C PHE A 355 24.28 -2.56 -2.99
N ASP A 356 23.26 -3.33 -2.61
CA ASP A 356 23.11 -4.73 -2.97
C ASP A 356 23.01 -4.89 -4.50
N PRO A 357 23.84 -5.75 -5.13
CA PRO A 357 23.81 -5.97 -6.57
C PRO A 357 22.44 -6.40 -7.11
N ASP A 358 21.72 -7.28 -6.40
CA ASP A 358 20.41 -7.78 -6.86
C ASP A 358 19.35 -6.68 -6.83
N ILE A 359 19.47 -5.74 -5.89
CA ILE A 359 18.59 -4.58 -5.80
C ILE A 359 18.92 -3.55 -6.89
N VAL A 360 20.19 -3.34 -7.21
CA VAL A 360 20.60 -2.48 -8.31
C VAL A 360 20.09 -3.03 -9.64
N ASP A 361 20.20 -4.34 -9.88
CA ASP A 361 19.68 -4.97 -11.09
C ASP A 361 18.16 -4.81 -11.18
N SER A 362 17.44 -5.04 -10.08
CA SER A 362 15.99 -4.85 -10.01
C SER A 362 15.57 -3.40 -10.27
N PHE A 363 16.34 -2.41 -9.78
CA PHE A 363 16.13 -0.99 -10.06
C PHE A 363 16.27 -0.70 -11.56
N PHE A 364 17.32 -1.17 -12.21
CA PHE A 364 17.53 -0.94 -13.64
C PHE A 364 16.48 -1.60 -14.52
N GLU A 365 15.99 -2.78 -14.13
CA GLU A 365 14.91 -3.47 -14.85
C GLU A 365 13.56 -2.76 -14.73
N ARG A 366 13.39 -1.87 -13.74
CA ARG A 366 12.18 -1.04 -13.52
C ARG A 366 12.38 0.45 -13.85
N LEU A 367 13.50 0.80 -14.44
CA LEU A 367 13.90 2.21 -14.61
C LEU A 367 12.84 3.06 -15.32
N ASP A 368 12.19 2.54 -16.36
CA ASP A 368 11.16 3.30 -17.10
C ASP A 368 9.95 3.65 -16.23
N VAL A 369 9.52 2.70 -15.37
CA VAL A 369 8.43 2.93 -14.42
C VAL A 369 8.87 3.93 -13.36
N ILE A 370 10.07 3.79 -12.82
CA ILE A 370 10.66 4.69 -11.82
C ILE A 370 10.71 6.13 -12.36
N LYS A 371 11.14 6.32 -13.62
CA LYS A 371 11.11 7.64 -14.27
C LYS A 371 9.69 8.21 -14.41
N SER A 372 8.72 7.37 -14.72
CA SER A 372 7.31 7.81 -14.80
C SER A 372 6.76 8.28 -13.44
N ILE A 373 7.21 7.67 -12.35
CA ILE A 373 6.85 8.07 -10.98
C ILE A 373 7.43 9.45 -10.65
N ALA A 374 8.68 9.74 -11.06
CA ALA A 374 9.30 11.04 -10.86
C ALA A 374 8.46 12.18 -11.48
N HIS A 375 7.92 11.97 -12.67
CA HIS A 375 7.03 12.93 -13.33
C HIS A 375 5.67 13.10 -12.66
N ARG A 376 5.20 12.06 -11.95
CA ARG A 376 3.91 12.10 -11.22
C ARG A 376 3.98 12.95 -9.95
N TYR A 377 5.13 13.00 -9.31
CA TYR A 377 5.36 13.75 -8.06
C TYR A 377 6.46 14.80 -8.28
N PRO A 378 6.19 15.89 -9.02
CA PRO A 378 7.16 16.95 -9.25
C PRO A 378 7.48 17.68 -7.94
N ASP A 379 8.72 18.20 -7.84
CA ASP A 379 9.06 19.11 -6.76
C ASP A 379 8.17 20.37 -6.87
N GLN A 380 7.66 20.84 -5.75
CA GLN A 380 6.92 22.11 -5.71
C GLN A 380 7.95 23.26 -5.77
N ASP A 381 7.77 24.19 -6.68
CA ASP A 381 8.58 25.41 -6.84
C ASP A 381 8.51 26.31 -5.61
#